data_47c7d7805caf2fc733029831b13f8f83
#
_entry.id   47c7d7805caf2fc733029831b13f8f83
#
_cell.length_a   1.000
_cell.length_b   1.000
_cell.length_c   1.000
_cell.angle_alpha   90.00
_cell.angle_beta   90.00
_cell.angle_gamma   90.00
#
_symmetry.space_group_name_H-M   'P 1'
#
loop_
_entity.id
_entity.type
_entity.pdbx_description
1 polymer ?
#
loop_
_entity_poly.entity_id
_entity_poly.type
_entity_poly.pdbx_seq_one_letter_code
_entity_poly.pdbx_strand_id
1 'polypeptide(L)'
;PTPSYGFDYSLYRISGNDTAYNALITYVIPESPASEVGLKRGEWIMQINDDYITKKTEKLLTEGENQKLLLGKYVSAVNDEGEDESKIESYRDVVLPAARPVEDVAIPAYDVYSSGSINVGYLAYNSFNKEDNSELLQLSQFFKDKDITDLVIDLRYNAGGEMECVQLLADILVPADKLNS
;
A
#
# COMPACT_ATOMS: atom_id res chain seq x y z
N PRO A 1 9.83 -14.85 -7.60
CA PRO A 1 9.77 -13.62 -6.80
C PRO A 1 10.93 -13.55 -5.82
N THR A 2 11.51 -12.36 -5.65
CA THR A 2 12.55 -12.11 -4.65
C THR A 2 11.92 -12.19 -3.25
N PRO A 3 12.57 -12.84 -2.25
CA PRO A 3 12.07 -12.82 -0.88
C PRO A 3 11.87 -11.40 -0.37
N SER A 4 10.75 -11.16 0.31
CA SER A 4 10.34 -9.87 0.87
C SER A 4 9.54 -10.08 2.15
N TYR A 5 9.47 -9.08 2.99
CA TYR A 5 8.51 -9.06 4.11
C TYR A 5 7.10 -8.65 3.69
N GLY A 6 6.94 -8.09 2.49
CA GLY A 6 5.66 -7.72 1.91
C GLY A 6 5.08 -6.43 2.47
N PHE A 7 5.88 -5.41 2.63
CA PHE A 7 5.41 -4.05 2.90
C PHE A 7 6.29 -3.00 2.23
N ASP A 8 5.69 -1.86 1.91
CA ASP A 8 6.37 -0.67 1.43
C ASP A 8 6.42 0.39 2.52
N TYR A 9 7.45 1.25 2.45
CA TYR A 9 7.65 2.30 3.42
C TYR A 9 8.30 3.55 2.82
N SER A 10 8.17 4.65 3.55
CA SER A 10 8.92 5.89 3.30
C SER A 10 9.73 6.26 4.53
N LEU A 11 10.99 6.64 4.32
CA LEU A 11 11.89 7.05 5.42
C LEU A 11 11.74 8.54 5.73
N TYR A 12 11.60 8.83 7.01
CA TYR A 12 11.57 10.19 7.55
C TYR A 12 12.67 10.34 8.58
N ARG A 13 13.48 11.40 8.42
CA ARG A 13 14.58 11.68 9.34
C ARG A 13 14.04 12.02 10.72
N ILE A 14 14.70 11.51 11.77
CA ILE A 14 14.36 11.87 13.15
C ILE A 14 14.89 13.27 13.44
N SER A 15 14.03 14.15 13.98
CA SER A 15 14.43 15.50 14.37
C SER A 15 15.59 15.44 15.39
N GLY A 16 16.62 16.22 15.14
CA GLY A 16 17.83 16.25 16.00
C GLY A 16 18.77 15.05 15.84
N ASN A 17 18.52 14.15 14.89
CA ASN A 17 19.42 13.02 14.57
C ASN A 17 19.58 12.86 13.06
N ASP A 18 20.70 13.32 12.52
CA ASP A 18 20.96 13.36 11.09
C ASP A 18 21.20 11.99 10.43
N THR A 19 21.39 10.95 11.21
CA THR A 19 21.70 9.59 10.71
C THR A 19 20.61 8.58 10.92
N ALA A 20 19.59 8.92 11.73
CA ALA A 20 18.49 8.03 12.09
C ALA A 20 17.17 8.39 11.40
N TYR A 21 16.37 7.37 11.14
CA TYR A 21 15.08 7.48 10.44
C TYR A 21 14.00 6.70 11.18
N ASN A 22 12.76 7.16 11.03
CA ASN A 22 11.58 6.35 11.22
C ASN A 22 11.05 5.95 9.83
N ALA A 23 10.52 4.74 9.68
CA ALA A 23 9.91 4.27 8.46
C ALA A 23 8.38 4.27 8.58
N LEU A 24 7.68 5.09 7.80
CA LEU A 24 6.22 5.08 7.69
C LEU A 24 5.82 3.94 6.76
N ILE A 25 5.02 3.00 7.25
CA ILE A 25 4.44 1.94 6.41
C ILE A 25 3.39 2.56 5.50
N THR A 26 3.59 2.43 4.19
CA THR A 26 2.69 2.98 3.17
C THR A 26 1.74 1.94 2.59
N TYR A 27 2.17 0.68 2.53
CA TYR A 27 1.39 -0.45 2.04
C TYR A 27 1.81 -1.75 2.72
N VAL A 28 0.89 -2.70 2.85
CA VAL A 28 1.17 -4.07 3.32
C VAL A 28 0.47 -5.03 2.36
N ILE A 29 1.26 -5.94 1.78
CA ILE A 29 0.76 -6.96 0.86
C ILE A 29 -0.01 -8.02 1.67
N PRO A 30 -1.23 -8.38 1.27
CA PRO A 30 -1.97 -9.49 1.90
C PRO A 30 -1.17 -10.79 1.91
N GLU A 31 -1.40 -11.64 2.91
CA GLU A 31 -0.75 -12.95 3.05
C GLU A 31 0.79 -12.91 3.11
N SER A 32 1.37 -11.75 3.39
CA SER A 32 2.81 -11.56 3.58
C SER A 32 3.25 -11.74 5.03
N PRO A 33 4.57 -11.92 5.32
CA PRO A 33 5.11 -11.89 6.68
C PRO A 33 4.68 -10.66 7.47
N ALA A 34 4.59 -9.48 6.83
CA ALA A 34 4.13 -8.25 7.44
C ALA A 34 2.64 -8.31 7.83
N SER A 35 1.80 -8.87 6.96
CA SER A 35 0.36 -9.02 7.25
C SER A 35 0.10 -10.03 8.36
N GLU A 36 0.89 -11.10 8.46
CA GLU A 36 0.79 -12.13 9.51
C GLU A 36 0.96 -11.57 10.91
N VAL A 37 1.85 -10.58 11.09
CA VAL A 37 2.07 -9.89 12.37
C VAL A 37 1.19 -8.65 12.53
N GLY A 38 0.28 -8.43 11.59
CA GLY A 38 -0.69 -7.36 11.62
C GLY A 38 -0.08 -5.97 11.47
N LEU A 39 0.98 -5.81 10.68
CA LEU A 39 1.45 -4.49 10.28
C LEU A 39 0.37 -3.80 9.46
N LYS A 40 0.26 -2.48 9.63
CA LYS A 40 -0.76 -1.68 8.95
C LYS A 40 -0.16 -0.42 8.36
N ARG A 41 -0.74 0.01 7.25
CA ARG A 41 -0.50 1.35 6.72
C ARG A 41 -0.70 2.41 7.79
N GLY A 42 0.20 3.38 7.82
CA GLY A 42 0.17 4.50 8.77
C GLY A 42 0.88 4.22 10.10
N GLU A 43 1.31 2.98 10.35
CA GLU A 43 2.22 2.69 11.45
C GLU A 43 3.64 3.12 11.10
N TRP A 44 4.39 3.46 12.14
CA TRP A 44 5.79 3.87 12.03
C TRP A 44 6.68 2.78 12.61
N ILE A 45 7.69 2.36 11.86
CA ILE A 45 8.78 1.54 12.41
C ILE A 45 9.82 2.50 12.98
N MET A 46 10.00 2.48 14.29
CA MET A 46 10.93 3.37 15.01
C MET A 46 12.28 2.73 15.22
N GLN A 47 12.31 1.41 15.43
CA GLN A 47 13.53 0.63 15.62
C GLN A 47 13.42 -0.73 14.95
N ILE A 48 14.57 -1.27 14.57
CA ILE A 48 14.75 -2.63 14.11
C ILE A 48 15.86 -3.29 14.90
N ASN A 49 15.56 -4.45 15.54
CA ASN A 49 16.47 -5.17 16.44
C ASN A 49 17.07 -4.29 17.55
N ASP A 50 16.21 -3.47 18.16
CA ASP A 50 16.53 -2.52 19.24
C ASP A 50 17.43 -1.33 18.83
N ASP A 51 17.77 -1.21 17.53
CA ASP A 51 18.57 -0.11 16.98
C ASP A 51 17.73 0.84 16.11
N TYR A 52 18.15 2.09 15.98
CA TYR A 52 17.57 3.03 15.02
C TYR A 52 17.80 2.58 13.58
N ILE A 53 16.81 2.87 12.71
CA ILE A 53 16.98 2.69 11.28
C ILE A 53 17.96 3.72 10.76
N THR A 54 18.96 3.26 10.02
CA THR A 54 20.00 4.09 9.36
C THR A 54 20.13 3.66 7.90
N LYS A 55 20.82 4.41 7.09
CA LYS A 55 21.13 4.00 5.70
C LYS A 55 21.89 2.66 5.61
N LYS A 56 22.58 2.23 6.67
CA LYS A 56 23.26 0.93 6.72
C LYS A 56 22.33 -0.22 7.08
N THR A 57 21.33 0.04 7.94
CA THR A 57 20.39 -0.97 8.45
C THR A 57 19.07 -1.00 7.68
N GLU A 58 18.81 -0.02 6.81
CA GLU A 58 17.59 0.07 5.98
C GLU A 58 17.25 -1.22 5.24
N LYS A 59 18.28 -1.93 4.72
CA LYS A 59 18.09 -3.20 4.03
C LYS A 59 17.42 -4.28 4.88
N LEU A 60 17.52 -4.20 6.22
CA LEU A 60 16.84 -5.11 7.13
C LEU A 60 15.31 -4.93 7.13
N LEU A 61 14.77 -3.87 6.50
CA LEU A 61 13.35 -3.66 6.30
C LEU A 61 12.80 -4.37 5.05
N THR A 62 13.67 -4.87 4.18
CA THR A 62 13.26 -5.44 2.89
C THR A 62 13.52 -6.93 2.77
N GLU A 63 14.55 -7.44 3.43
CA GLU A 63 15.02 -8.82 3.28
C GLU A 63 15.69 -9.35 4.55
N GLY A 64 15.75 -10.66 4.71
CA GLY A 64 16.53 -11.34 5.73
C GLY A 64 15.71 -12.29 6.61
N GLU A 65 16.29 -12.59 7.77
CA GLU A 65 15.73 -13.43 8.81
C GLU A 65 14.65 -12.68 9.62
N ASN A 66 14.23 -13.28 10.74
CA ASN A 66 13.29 -12.62 11.66
C ASN A 66 13.85 -11.30 12.17
N GLN A 67 13.01 -10.28 12.20
CA GLN A 67 13.37 -8.94 12.69
C GLN A 67 12.43 -8.53 13.83
N LYS A 68 12.99 -7.96 14.89
CA LYS A 68 12.19 -7.31 15.93
C LYS A 68 11.96 -5.86 15.53
N LEU A 69 10.70 -5.42 15.48
CA LEU A 69 10.32 -4.05 15.15
C LEU A 69 9.66 -3.39 16.36
N LEU A 70 10.09 -2.18 16.70
CA LEU A 70 9.35 -1.28 17.58
C LEU A 70 8.46 -0.38 16.72
N LEU A 71 7.15 -0.48 16.93
CA LEU A 71 6.15 0.26 16.17
C LEU A 71 5.63 1.48 16.93
N GLY A 72 5.38 2.55 16.18
CA GLY A 72 4.84 3.80 16.67
C GLY A 72 3.61 4.25 15.90
N LYS A 73 2.89 5.19 16.51
CA LYS A 73 1.78 5.92 15.91
C LYS A 73 2.04 7.41 15.97
N TYR A 74 1.62 8.12 14.94
CA TYR A 74 1.58 9.58 14.98
C TYR A 74 0.46 10.04 15.92
N VAL A 75 0.83 10.84 16.91
CA VAL A 75 -0.10 11.43 17.88
C VAL A 75 -0.09 12.93 17.64
N SER A 76 -1.21 13.47 17.19
CA SER A 76 -1.38 14.91 17.04
C SER A 76 -1.63 15.54 18.39
N ALA A 77 -0.84 16.53 18.75
CA ALA A 77 -0.96 17.28 19.97
C ALA A 77 -0.66 18.77 19.72
N VAL A 78 -1.29 19.63 20.50
CA VAL A 78 -1.05 21.07 20.49
C VAL A 78 -0.84 21.48 21.95
N ASN A 79 0.20 22.26 22.23
CA ASN A 79 0.47 22.76 23.58
C ASN A 79 -0.49 23.88 23.98
N ASP A 80 -0.41 24.34 25.21
CA ASP A 80 -1.27 25.41 25.76
C ASP A 80 -1.06 26.78 25.03
N GLU A 81 0.04 26.93 24.30
CA GLU A 81 0.37 28.12 23.51
C GLU A 81 -0.10 28.00 22.05
N GLY A 82 -0.71 26.84 21.65
CA GLY A 82 -1.22 26.59 20.31
C GLY A 82 -0.16 26.11 19.32
N GLU A 83 1.03 25.72 19.78
CA GLU A 83 2.10 25.18 18.98
C GLU A 83 1.95 23.67 18.77
N ASP A 84 2.39 23.16 17.61
CA ASP A 84 2.34 21.73 17.27
C ASP A 84 3.36 20.93 18.10
N GLU A 85 2.88 20.07 18.98
CA GLU A 85 3.66 19.07 19.73
C GLU A 85 3.43 17.64 19.23
N SER A 86 2.94 17.48 18.01
CA SER A 86 2.70 16.17 17.43
C SER A 86 3.99 15.35 17.36
N LYS A 87 3.88 14.07 17.69
CA LYS A 87 5.03 13.15 17.74
C LYS A 87 4.65 11.73 17.35
N ILE A 88 5.68 10.92 17.10
CA ILE A 88 5.52 9.48 16.96
C ILE A 88 5.74 8.85 18.33
N GLU A 89 4.71 8.20 18.86
CA GLU A 89 4.77 7.47 20.13
C GLU A 89 4.83 5.96 19.87
N SER A 90 5.76 5.28 20.52
CA SER A 90 5.84 3.82 20.48
C SER A 90 4.64 3.20 21.20
N TYR A 91 4.11 2.08 20.67
CA TYR A 91 2.95 1.43 21.29
C TYR A 91 2.98 -0.11 21.27
N ARG A 92 3.79 -0.74 20.44
CA ARG A 92 3.97 -2.20 20.44
C ARG A 92 5.27 -2.66 19.79
N ASP A 93 5.74 -3.83 20.22
CA ASP A 93 6.77 -4.60 19.52
C ASP A 93 6.13 -5.71 18.69
N VAL A 94 6.75 -6.08 17.59
CA VAL A 94 6.41 -7.28 16.82
C VAL A 94 7.69 -8.00 16.40
N VAL A 95 7.59 -9.32 16.22
CA VAL A 95 8.64 -10.10 15.57
C VAL A 95 8.15 -10.42 14.16
N LEU A 96 8.75 -9.74 13.19
CA LEU A 96 8.50 -9.96 11.77
C LEU A 96 9.14 -11.29 11.37
N PRO A 97 8.39 -12.27 10.82
CA PRO A 97 8.96 -13.52 10.34
C PRO A 97 9.94 -13.30 9.19
N ALA A 98 10.80 -14.28 8.93
CA ALA A 98 11.77 -14.24 7.84
C ALA A 98 11.10 -13.88 6.50
N ALA A 99 11.81 -13.12 5.70
CA ALA A 99 11.38 -12.77 4.35
C ALA A 99 11.20 -14.03 3.50
N ARG A 100 10.13 -14.05 2.71
CA ARG A 100 9.80 -15.13 1.78
C ARG A 100 9.30 -14.58 0.46
N PRO A 101 9.22 -15.39 -0.61
CA PRO A 101 8.53 -14.97 -1.82
C PRO A 101 7.09 -14.55 -1.49
N VAL A 102 6.75 -13.31 -1.84
CA VAL A 102 5.41 -12.74 -1.68
C VAL A 102 4.87 -12.43 -3.06
N GLU A 103 3.64 -12.81 -3.32
CA GLU A 103 2.94 -12.46 -4.55
C GLU A 103 2.26 -11.09 -4.36
N ASP A 104 2.73 -10.10 -5.11
CA ASP A 104 2.10 -8.79 -5.16
C ASP A 104 1.15 -8.76 -6.36
N VAL A 105 -0.14 -8.98 -6.09
CA VAL A 105 -1.16 -9.03 -7.14
C VAL A 105 -1.50 -7.62 -7.63
N ALA A 106 -1.63 -7.46 -8.94
CA ALA A 106 -1.94 -6.16 -9.54
C ALA A 106 -3.31 -5.63 -9.10
N ILE A 107 -4.29 -6.50 -8.88
CA ILE A 107 -5.65 -6.15 -8.46
C ILE A 107 -5.94 -6.77 -7.08
N PRO A 108 -5.51 -6.15 -5.98
CA PRO A 108 -5.65 -6.71 -4.64
C PRO A 108 -7.08 -6.66 -4.09
N ALA A 109 -7.93 -5.79 -4.64
CA ALA A 109 -9.32 -5.65 -4.17
C ALA A 109 -10.23 -5.03 -5.23
N TYR A 110 -11.45 -5.54 -5.29
CA TYR A 110 -12.55 -4.92 -6.02
C TYR A 110 -13.89 -5.26 -5.33
N ASP A 111 -14.88 -4.39 -5.47
CA ASP A 111 -16.21 -4.59 -4.89
C ASP A 111 -17.25 -3.69 -5.56
N VAL A 112 -18.53 -3.91 -5.24
CA VAL A 112 -19.65 -3.05 -5.65
C VAL A 112 -20.44 -2.63 -4.41
N TYR A 113 -20.56 -1.34 -4.21
CA TYR A 113 -21.31 -0.73 -3.12
C TYR A 113 -22.62 -0.15 -3.66
N SER A 114 -23.76 -0.60 -3.13
CA SER A 114 -25.08 -0.16 -3.56
C SER A 114 -25.77 0.72 -2.52
N SER A 115 -26.36 1.84 -2.96
CA SER A 115 -27.17 2.72 -2.13
C SER A 115 -28.34 3.27 -2.95
N GLY A 116 -29.55 2.78 -2.69
CA GLY A 116 -30.72 3.11 -3.48
C GLY A 116 -30.57 2.62 -4.93
N SER A 117 -30.62 3.54 -5.89
CA SER A 117 -30.42 3.25 -7.33
C SER A 117 -28.99 3.44 -7.81
N ILE A 118 -28.05 3.75 -6.90
CA ILE A 118 -26.64 4.00 -7.24
C ILE A 118 -25.83 2.76 -6.91
N ASN A 119 -25.10 2.23 -7.90
CA ASN A 119 -24.13 1.17 -7.73
C ASN A 119 -22.74 1.73 -8.06
N VAL A 120 -21.87 1.76 -7.06
CA VAL A 120 -20.49 2.24 -7.20
C VAL A 120 -19.55 1.05 -7.23
N GLY A 121 -18.87 0.84 -8.35
CA GLY A 121 -17.74 -0.09 -8.45
C GLY A 121 -16.51 0.50 -7.76
N TYR A 122 -15.73 -0.35 -7.11
CA TYR A 122 -14.42 -0.03 -6.57
C TYR A 122 -13.39 -0.99 -7.14
N LEU A 123 -12.27 -0.46 -7.57
CA LEU A 123 -11.14 -1.22 -8.10
C LEU A 123 -9.83 -0.66 -7.53
N ALA A 124 -9.10 -1.44 -6.76
CA ALA A 124 -7.71 -1.16 -6.41
C ALA A 124 -6.80 -1.78 -7.48
N TYR A 125 -5.93 -0.98 -8.11
CA TYR A 125 -5.07 -1.43 -9.19
C TYR A 125 -3.64 -0.93 -8.97
N ASN A 126 -2.76 -1.82 -8.45
CA ASN A 126 -1.44 -1.48 -7.93
C ASN A 126 -0.32 -1.56 -8.95
N SER A 127 -0.49 -2.28 -10.06
CA SER A 127 0.54 -2.44 -11.07
C SER A 127 -0.04 -2.70 -12.45
N PHE A 128 0.53 -2.07 -13.48
CA PHE A 128 0.14 -2.26 -14.87
C PHE A 128 0.95 -3.39 -15.50
N ASN A 129 0.63 -4.65 -15.16
CA ASN A 129 1.27 -5.83 -15.70
C ASN A 129 0.42 -6.45 -16.79
N LYS A 130 1.04 -6.83 -17.91
CA LYS A 130 0.34 -7.40 -19.06
C LYS A 130 -0.34 -8.73 -18.75
N GLU A 131 0.25 -9.52 -17.87
CA GLU A 131 -0.30 -10.80 -17.43
C GLU A 131 -1.69 -10.65 -16.79
N ASP A 132 -1.96 -9.48 -16.18
CA ASP A 132 -3.20 -9.19 -15.46
C ASP A 132 -4.29 -8.56 -16.34
N ASN A 133 -4.01 -8.30 -17.63
CA ASN A 133 -4.98 -7.72 -18.57
C ASN A 133 -6.25 -8.57 -18.73
N SER A 134 -6.14 -9.90 -18.66
CA SER A 134 -7.30 -10.80 -18.74
C SER A 134 -8.22 -10.66 -17.52
N GLU A 135 -7.65 -10.44 -16.33
CA GLU A 135 -8.41 -10.19 -15.11
C GLU A 135 -9.12 -8.84 -15.17
N LEU A 136 -8.43 -7.79 -15.64
CA LEU A 136 -9.04 -6.46 -15.82
C LEU A 136 -10.24 -6.51 -16.77
N LEU A 137 -10.16 -7.28 -17.86
CA LEU A 137 -11.29 -7.48 -18.79
C LEU A 137 -12.46 -8.23 -18.12
N GLN A 138 -12.19 -9.28 -17.33
CA GLN A 138 -13.22 -9.99 -16.58
C GLN A 138 -13.91 -9.08 -15.57
N LEU A 139 -13.14 -8.23 -14.87
CA LEU A 139 -13.69 -7.25 -13.93
C LEU A 139 -14.53 -6.18 -14.62
N SER A 140 -14.16 -5.75 -15.84
CA SER A 140 -14.99 -4.84 -16.61
C SER A 140 -16.37 -5.45 -16.93
N GLN A 141 -16.42 -6.75 -17.24
CA GLN A 141 -17.66 -7.46 -17.45
C GLN A 141 -18.45 -7.64 -16.15
N PHE A 142 -17.77 -7.99 -15.05
CA PHE A 142 -18.39 -8.07 -13.72
C PHE A 142 -19.08 -6.76 -13.33
N PHE A 143 -18.42 -5.62 -13.52
CA PHE A 143 -18.99 -4.30 -13.22
C PHE A 143 -20.20 -3.97 -14.11
N LYS A 144 -20.16 -4.34 -15.40
CA LYS A 144 -21.31 -4.22 -16.30
C LYS A 144 -22.49 -5.07 -15.84
N ASP A 145 -22.24 -6.32 -15.45
CA ASP A 145 -23.28 -7.25 -14.98
C ASP A 145 -23.90 -6.81 -13.64
N LYS A 146 -23.22 -5.93 -12.91
CA LYS A 146 -23.70 -5.29 -11.67
C LYS A 146 -24.37 -3.94 -11.90
N ASP A 147 -24.51 -3.50 -13.15
CA ASP A 147 -25.13 -2.22 -13.52
C ASP A 147 -24.54 -1.06 -12.70
N ILE A 148 -23.19 -0.98 -12.58
CA ILE A 148 -22.56 0.13 -11.88
C ILE A 148 -22.85 1.44 -12.61
N THR A 149 -23.14 2.50 -11.85
CA THR A 149 -23.36 3.85 -12.35
C THR A 149 -22.07 4.68 -12.32
N ASP A 150 -21.19 4.36 -11.38
CA ASP A 150 -19.93 5.06 -11.12
C ASP A 150 -18.84 4.06 -10.81
N LEU A 151 -17.59 4.42 -11.10
CA LEU A 151 -16.41 3.60 -10.79
C LEU A 151 -15.34 4.43 -10.07
N VAL A 152 -14.91 3.94 -8.91
CA VAL A 152 -13.75 4.46 -8.20
C VAL A 152 -12.55 3.56 -8.50
N ILE A 153 -11.50 4.13 -9.08
CA ILE A 153 -10.23 3.45 -9.33
C ILE A 153 -9.20 3.99 -8.34
N ASP A 154 -8.71 3.10 -7.49
CA ASP A 154 -7.67 3.43 -6.50
C ASP A 154 -6.28 3.08 -7.05
N LEU A 155 -5.55 4.11 -7.44
CA LEU A 155 -4.18 4.02 -7.95
C LEU A 155 -3.14 4.51 -6.92
N ARG A 156 -3.51 4.68 -5.66
CA ARG A 156 -2.62 5.24 -4.62
C ARG A 156 -1.34 4.43 -4.42
N TYR A 157 -1.37 3.15 -4.72
CA TYR A 157 -0.22 2.24 -4.64
C TYR A 157 0.30 1.81 -6.00
N ASN A 158 -0.23 2.37 -7.09
CA ASN A 158 0.21 2.02 -8.42
C ASN A 158 1.60 2.60 -8.69
N ALA A 159 2.58 1.72 -8.84
CA ALA A 159 3.96 2.08 -9.16
C ALA A 159 4.21 2.29 -10.66
N GLY A 160 3.19 2.13 -11.50
CA GLY A 160 3.30 2.18 -12.95
C GLY A 160 3.32 0.78 -13.58
N GLY A 161 3.98 0.66 -14.74
CA GLY A 161 4.09 -0.57 -15.50
C GLY A 161 3.97 -0.34 -17.01
N GLU A 162 3.33 -1.28 -17.71
CA GLU A 162 3.29 -1.28 -19.17
C GLU A 162 2.20 -0.33 -19.72
N MET A 163 2.57 0.48 -20.70
CA MET A 163 1.67 1.46 -21.34
C MET A 163 0.45 0.79 -22.00
N GLU A 164 0.61 -0.42 -22.51
CA GLU A 164 -0.48 -1.22 -23.08
C GLU A 164 -1.62 -1.46 -22.07
N CYS A 165 -1.28 -1.68 -20.79
CA CYS A 165 -2.25 -1.90 -19.73
C CYS A 165 -2.97 -0.58 -19.35
N VAL A 166 -2.25 0.53 -19.35
CA VAL A 166 -2.86 1.86 -19.15
C VAL A 166 -3.84 2.18 -20.26
N GLN A 167 -3.48 1.87 -21.53
CA GLN A 167 -4.37 2.06 -22.65
C GLN A 167 -5.60 1.16 -22.56
N LEU A 168 -5.45 -0.12 -22.21
CA LEU A 168 -6.57 -1.04 -22.00
C LEU A 168 -7.54 -0.51 -20.94
N LEU A 169 -7.02 -0.03 -19.80
CA LEU A 169 -7.86 0.57 -18.76
C LEU A 169 -8.61 1.79 -19.30
N ALA A 170 -7.93 2.67 -20.04
CA ALA A 170 -8.56 3.84 -20.65
C ALA A 170 -9.66 3.43 -21.64
N ASP A 171 -9.42 2.43 -22.49
CA ASP A 171 -10.39 1.93 -23.46
C ASP A 171 -11.64 1.32 -22.79
N ILE A 172 -11.46 0.65 -21.65
CA ILE A 172 -12.58 0.13 -20.85
C ILE A 172 -13.44 1.26 -20.27
N LEU A 173 -12.84 2.38 -19.91
CA LEU A 173 -13.51 3.51 -19.26
C LEU A 173 -14.19 4.47 -20.25
N VAL A 174 -13.71 4.54 -21.48
CA VAL A 174 -14.24 5.45 -22.49
C VAL A 174 -15.56 4.91 -23.07
N PRO A 175 -16.63 5.71 -23.13
CA PRO A 175 -17.85 5.32 -23.82
C PRO A 175 -17.58 4.96 -25.28
N ALA A 176 -18.24 3.90 -25.77
CA ALA A 176 -18.02 3.35 -27.12
C ALA A 176 -18.21 4.39 -28.25
N ASP A 177 -19.08 5.37 -28.05
CA ASP A 177 -19.34 6.48 -28.99
C ASP A 177 -18.19 7.49 -29.06
N LYS A 178 -17.26 7.46 -28.11
CA LYS A 178 -16.06 8.34 -28.04
C LYS A 178 -14.78 7.67 -28.55
N LEU A 179 -14.75 6.35 -28.70
CA LEU A 179 -13.57 5.61 -29.16
C LEU A 179 -13.22 5.87 -30.62
N ASN A 180 -14.15 6.43 -31.44
CA ASN A 180 -13.98 6.65 -32.88
C ASN A 180 -14.06 8.13 -33.29
N SER A 181 -13.87 9.05 -32.34
CA SER A 181 -13.93 10.49 -32.59
C SER A 181 -12.54 11.13 -32.73
#